data_999dcd5ff759a60bd052956b24e27e22
#
_entry.id   999dcd5ff759a60bd052956b24e27e22
#
_cell.length_a   1.000
_cell.length_b   1.000
_cell.length_c   1.000
_cell.angle_alpha   90.00
_cell.angle_beta   90.00
_cell.angle_gamma   90.00
#
_symmetry.space_group_name_H-M   'P 1'
#
loop_
_entity.id
_entity.type
_entity.pdbx_description
1 polymer ?
#
loop_
_entity_poly.entity_id
_entity_poly.type
_entity_poly.pdbx_seq_one_letter_code
_entity_poly.pdbx_strand_id
1 'polypeptide(L)'
;MLPALPLDIDGWIARCDGVIGQFERLDPDAGPGLAFRRAELAALRATLERQELALALAGCQLPAAELQPRFAEALRGQRPLCLHWGEPLPSRSPDWRWPLALERADGLLFHLHLPLSAADLLWLQSLASGPSQGSSQPIWLLIQVPMPLERSELLAELSCQWSGLDPERAILWNGAEQTLTQALEPLALWLARPDQGLRKATALRTFEQLHGRWQADLELLRRSQWQGLQQRTQWIVAAGVFASPLPSVDLVVLAIANGLMLQEMAQLWDCPWSLEQLRAAATELARAALALGLVEWSAQALMAVLKLHGATWLVAGAVQALSAAYLTRVVGRAMADVLAESCGVSQPDLERIRRRATLLVAEAAESEKLDWSGFVNQGRQWLQQQAAPA
;
A
#
# COMPACT_ATOMS: atom_id res chain seq x y z
N MET A 1 24.37 2.73 -4.47
CA MET A 1 23.60 1.57 -4.02
C MET A 1 23.47 0.65 -5.23
N LEU A 2 24.07 -0.54 -5.22
CA LEU A 2 23.85 -1.54 -6.27
C LEU A 2 22.37 -1.91 -6.24
N PRO A 3 21.69 -2.03 -7.38
CA PRO A 3 20.30 -2.50 -7.41
C PRO A 3 20.27 -3.87 -6.73
N ALA A 4 19.37 -4.03 -5.76
CA ALA A 4 19.15 -5.31 -5.13
C ALA A 4 18.84 -6.34 -6.24
N LEU A 5 19.52 -7.47 -6.25
CA LEU A 5 19.21 -8.55 -7.18
C LEU A 5 17.72 -8.89 -7.06
N PRO A 6 17.01 -9.09 -8.18
CA PRO A 6 15.62 -9.49 -8.13
C PRO A 6 15.51 -10.77 -7.31
N LEU A 7 14.56 -10.77 -6.35
CA LEU A 7 14.33 -11.94 -5.51
C LEU A 7 13.80 -13.09 -6.36
N ASP A 8 14.26 -14.28 -6.05
CA ASP A 8 13.67 -15.51 -6.54
C ASP A 8 12.39 -15.88 -5.76
N ILE A 9 11.73 -16.94 -6.14
CA ILE A 9 10.48 -17.41 -5.51
C ILE A 9 10.72 -17.73 -4.02
N ASP A 10 11.83 -18.40 -3.70
CA ASP A 10 12.15 -18.80 -2.32
C ASP A 10 12.40 -17.56 -1.45
N GLY A 11 13.05 -16.55 -2.00
CA GLY A 11 13.23 -15.25 -1.33
C GLY A 11 11.92 -14.54 -1.03
N TRP A 12 10.94 -14.58 -1.94
CA TRP A 12 9.61 -14.03 -1.70
C TRP A 12 8.83 -14.83 -0.66
N ILE A 13 8.91 -16.17 -0.70
CA ILE A 13 8.30 -17.04 0.30
C ILE A 13 8.86 -16.73 1.69
N ALA A 14 10.18 -16.62 1.83
CA ALA A 14 10.81 -16.28 3.11
C ALA A 14 10.37 -14.89 3.62
N ARG A 15 10.18 -13.91 2.72
CA ARG A 15 9.62 -12.59 3.11
C ARG A 15 8.18 -12.70 3.59
N CYS A 16 7.33 -13.47 2.91
CA CYS A 16 5.95 -13.69 3.36
C CYS A 16 5.89 -14.37 4.72
N ASP A 17 6.73 -15.40 4.96
CA ASP A 17 6.84 -16.05 6.27
C ASP A 17 7.33 -15.06 7.36
N GLY A 18 8.28 -14.17 7.01
CA GLY A 18 8.72 -13.09 7.90
C GLY A 18 7.61 -12.14 8.31
N VAL A 19 6.72 -11.76 7.35
CA VAL A 19 5.55 -10.92 7.64
C VAL A 19 4.57 -11.61 8.58
N ILE A 20 4.32 -12.92 8.39
CA ILE A 20 3.48 -13.71 9.31
C ILE A 20 4.07 -13.68 10.73
N GLY A 21 5.38 -13.88 10.88
CA GLY A 21 6.06 -13.80 12.18
C GLY A 21 5.97 -12.42 12.82
N GLN A 22 5.91 -11.34 12.03
CA GLN A 22 5.68 -9.98 12.55
C GLN A 22 4.24 -9.79 13.04
N PHE A 23 3.23 -10.32 12.33
CA PHE A 23 1.85 -10.31 12.80
C PHE A 23 1.70 -11.08 14.11
N GLU A 24 2.33 -12.25 14.25
CA GLU A 24 2.29 -13.05 15.50
C GLU A 24 2.87 -12.29 16.70
N ARG A 25 3.95 -11.52 16.48
CA ARG A 25 4.56 -10.73 17.57
C ARG A 25 3.70 -9.53 17.97
N LEU A 26 3.05 -8.88 17.00
CA LEU A 26 2.27 -7.65 17.23
C LEU A 26 0.85 -7.94 17.73
N ASP A 27 0.25 -9.03 17.30
CA ASP A 27 -1.11 -9.44 17.68
C ASP A 27 -1.17 -10.95 17.91
N PRO A 28 -0.70 -11.42 19.10
CA PRO A 28 -0.70 -12.84 19.44
C PRO A 28 -2.10 -13.46 19.47
N ASP A 29 -3.14 -12.63 19.69
CA ASP A 29 -4.52 -13.07 19.81
C ASP A 29 -5.26 -13.15 18.47
N ALA A 30 -4.63 -12.71 17.37
CA ALA A 30 -5.21 -12.75 16.01
C ALA A 30 -5.21 -14.15 15.36
N GLY A 31 -5.43 -15.21 16.13
CA GLY A 31 -5.36 -16.61 15.69
C GLY A 31 -6.07 -16.91 14.35
N PRO A 32 -7.35 -16.52 14.14
CA PRO A 32 -8.04 -16.75 12.86
C PRO A 32 -7.39 -16.03 11.68
N GLY A 33 -6.92 -14.79 11.86
CA GLY A 33 -6.24 -14.01 10.83
C GLY A 33 -4.90 -14.61 10.42
N LEU A 34 -4.13 -15.12 11.37
CA LEU A 34 -2.86 -15.81 11.12
C LEU A 34 -3.08 -17.14 10.39
N ALA A 35 -4.09 -17.92 10.80
CA ALA A 35 -4.44 -19.17 10.13
C ALA A 35 -4.83 -18.92 8.67
N PHE A 36 -5.60 -17.86 8.39
CA PHE A 36 -5.97 -17.46 7.03
C PHE A 36 -4.74 -17.13 6.19
N ARG A 37 -3.81 -16.31 6.69
CA ARG A 37 -2.56 -15.95 5.98
C ARG A 37 -1.69 -17.16 5.69
N ARG A 38 -1.54 -18.07 6.67
CA ARG A 38 -0.80 -19.32 6.45
C ARG A 38 -1.45 -20.20 5.39
N ALA A 39 -2.79 -20.31 5.40
CA ALA A 39 -3.54 -21.07 4.39
C ALA A 39 -3.40 -20.42 2.99
N GLU A 40 -3.46 -19.09 2.89
CA GLU A 40 -3.27 -18.37 1.63
C GLU A 40 -1.86 -18.57 1.06
N LEU A 41 -0.82 -18.53 1.89
CA LEU A 41 0.56 -18.81 1.48
C LEU A 41 0.74 -20.26 1.05
N ALA A 42 0.16 -21.21 1.78
CA ALA A 42 0.21 -22.63 1.44
C ALA A 42 -0.51 -22.91 0.10
N ALA A 43 -1.68 -22.30 -0.11
CA ALA A 43 -2.41 -22.40 -1.37
C ALA A 43 -1.58 -21.82 -2.55
N LEU A 44 -0.89 -20.71 -2.33
CA LEU A 44 -0.04 -20.12 -3.37
C LEU A 44 1.20 -20.99 -3.65
N ARG A 45 1.82 -21.59 -2.63
CA ARG A 45 2.91 -22.58 -2.80
C ARG A 45 2.45 -23.79 -3.62
N ALA A 46 1.26 -24.31 -3.36
CA ALA A 46 0.70 -25.43 -4.12
C ALA A 46 0.55 -25.11 -5.62
N THR A 47 0.34 -23.83 -5.99
CA THR A 47 0.26 -23.44 -7.41
C THR A 47 1.59 -23.55 -8.15
N LEU A 48 2.73 -23.65 -7.47
CA LEU A 48 4.04 -23.82 -8.10
C LEU A 48 4.18 -25.21 -8.78
N GLU A 49 3.45 -26.21 -8.28
CA GLU A 49 3.48 -27.57 -8.79
C GLU A 49 2.54 -27.79 -10.00
N ARG A 50 1.69 -26.82 -10.32
CA ARG A 50 0.75 -26.94 -11.43
C ARG A 50 1.48 -27.12 -12.77
N GLN A 51 0.95 -27.99 -13.59
CA GLN A 51 1.46 -28.24 -14.95
C GLN A 51 0.67 -27.46 -16.01
N GLU A 52 -0.53 -27.01 -15.67
CA GLU A 52 -1.43 -26.30 -16.55
C GLU A 52 -1.08 -24.82 -16.65
N LEU A 53 -1.20 -24.26 -17.86
CA LEU A 53 -1.23 -22.82 -18.04
C LEU A 53 -2.63 -22.29 -17.72
N ALA A 54 -2.71 -21.16 -17.05
CA ALA A 54 -3.96 -20.47 -16.76
C ALA A 54 -4.10 -19.24 -17.66
N LEU A 55 -5.11 -19.22 -18.50
CA LEU A 55 -5.52 -18.06 -19.29
C LEU A 55 -6.84 -17.54 -18.74
N ALA A 56 -6.95 -16.24 -18.51
CA ALA A 56 -8.20 -15.64 -18.07
C ALA A 56 -8.79 -14.75 -19.16
N LEU A 57 -10.10 -14.89 -19.40
CA LEU A 57 -10.87 -14.00 -20.27
C LEU A 57 -11.52 -12.90 -19.40
N ALA A 58 -11.29 -11.64 -19.74
CA ALA A 58 -11.88 -10.49 -19.07
C ALA A 58 -12.31 -9.43 -20.09
N GLY A 59 -13.17 -8.53 -19.70
CA GLY A 59 -13.65 -7.41 -20.50
C GLY A 59 -14.90 -6.79 -19.90
N CYS A 60 -15.25 -5.57 -20.30
CA CYS A 60 -16.50 -4.93 -19.89
C CYS A 60 -17.72 -5.64 -20.51
N GLN A 61 -17.54 -6.17 -21.69
CA GLN A 61 -18.49 -7.05 -22.36
C GLN A 61 -17.75 -8.36 -22.69
N LEU A 62 -18.34 -9.49 -22.37
CA LEU A 62 -17.76 -10.80 -22.68
C LEU A 62 -18.52 -11.44 -23.85
N PRO A 63 -17.86 -12.33 -24.60
CA PRO A 63 -18.55 -13.18 -25.56
C PRO A 63 -19.65 -13.99 -24.86
N ALA A 64 -20.63 -14.48 -25.64
CA ALA A 64 -21.70 -15.31 -25.09
C ALA A 64 -21.14 -16.55 -24.38
N ALA A 65 -21.66 -16.86 -23.18
CA ALA A 65 -21.14 -17.94 -22.33
C ALA A 65 -21.20 -19.32 -23.03
N GLU A 66 -22.12 -19.50 -23.97
CA GLU A 66 -22.27 -20.72 -24.80
C GLU A 66 -21.02 -20.98 -25.65
N LEU A 67 -20.22 -19.96 -25.95
CA LEU A 67 -18.98 -20.09 -26.73
C LEU A 67 -17.79 -20.59 -25.88
N GLN A 68 -17.91 -20.65 -24.56
CA GLN A 68 -16.82 -21.10 -23.66
C GLN A 68 -16.21 -22.45 -24.08
N PRO A 69 -16.98 -23.49 -24.43
CA PRO A 69 -16.42 -24.77 -24.92
C PRO A 69 -15.64 -24.61 -26.24
N ARG A 70 -16.08 -23.73 -27.13
CA ARG A 70 -15.40 -23.42 -28.38
C ARG A 70 -14.10 -22.69 -28.21
N PHE A 71 -14.03 -21.74 -27.26
CA PHE A 71 -12.77 -21.11 -26.87
C PHE A 71 -11.79 -22.14 -26.33
N ALA A 72 -12.24 -23.02 -25.42
CA ALA A 72 -11.41 -24.07 -24.87
C ALA A 72 -10.90 -25.04 -25.92
N GLU A 73 -11.74 -25.39 -26.94
CA GLU A 73 -11.38 -26.23 -28.08
C GLU A 73 -10.37 -25.53 -28.98
N ALA A 74 -10.61 -24.29 -29.37
CA ALA A 74 -9.74 -23.47 -30.22
C ALA A 74 -8.34 -23.23 -29.63
N LEU A 75 -8.24 -23.15 -28.31
CA LEU A 75 -6.98 -22.96 -27.59
C LEU A 75 -6.34 -24.28 -27.15
N ARG A 76 -6.97 -25.43 -27.43
CA ARG A 76 -6.42 -26.73 -27.03
C ARG A 76 -5.15 -27.02 -27.84
N GLY A 77 -4.03 -27.05 -27.14
CA GLY A 77 -2.73 -27.36 -27.69
C GLY A 77 -2.12 -28.62 -27.08
N GLN A 78 -0.80 -28.78 -27.21
CA GLN A 78 -0.04 -29.89 -26.64
C GLN A 78 0.06 -29.83 -25.09
N ARG A 79 -0.27 -28.67 -24.49
CA ARG A 79 -0.19 -28.45 -23.05
C ARG A 79 -1.58 -28.32 -22.45
N PRO A 80 -1.78 -28.81 -21.24
CA PRO A 80 -3.01 -28.56 -20.50
C PRO A 80 -3.19 -27.07 -20.26
N LEU A 81 -4.37 -26.54 -20.59
CA LEU A 81 -4.74 -25.14 -20.42
C LEU A 81 -6.03 -25.06 -19.61
N CYS A 82 -6.00 -24.27 -18.56
CA CYS A 82 -7.18 -23.86 -17.82
C CYS A 82 -7.64 -22.49 -18.31
N LEU A 83 -8.80 -22.43 -18.97
CA LEU A 83 -9.43 -21.16 -19.37
C LEU A 83 -10.41 -20.72 -18.29
N HIS A 84 -10.05 -19.64 -17.59
CA HIS A 84 -10.94 -18.99 -16.64
C HIS A 84 -11.81 -17.97 -17.37
N TRP A 85 -13.11 -18.21 -17.38
CA TRP A 85 -14.11 -17.28 -17.93
C TRP A 85 -14.53 -16.30 -16.85
N GLY A 86 -14.13 -15.03 -16.99
CA GLY A 86 -14.43 -14.00 -16.02
C GLY A 86 -15.90 -13.55 -16.03
N GLU A 87 -16.23 -12.67 -15.11
CA GLU A 87 -17.47 -11.90 -15.15
C GLU A 87 -17.23 -10.57 -15.87
N PRO A 88 -18.26 -9.94 -16.46
CA PRO A 88 -18.14 -8.63 -17.07
C PRO A 88 -17.57 -7.61 -16.06
N LEU A 89 -16.54 -6.89 -16.46
CA LEU A 89 -15.93 -5.88 -15.62
C LEU A 89 -16.89 -4.71 -15.41
N PRO A 90 -17.06 -4.23 -14.17
CA PRO A 90 -17.92 -3.08 -13.87
C PRO A 90 -17.32 -1.78 -14.40
N SER A 91 -18.11 -0.72 -14.45
CA SER A 91 -17.58 0.63 -14.55
C SER A 91 -16.58 0.83 -13.41
N ARG A 92 -15.39 1.37 -13.71
CA ARG A 92 -14.30 1.48 -12.74
C ARG A 92 -14.76 2.19 -11.45
N SER A 93 -14.63 1.48 -10.33
CA SER A 93 -14.83 2.02 -8.99
C SER A 93 -13.48 2.03 -8.26
N PRO A 94 -13.15 3.04 -7.44
CA PRO A 94 -11.93 3.06 -6.63
C PRO A 94 -11.79 1.86 -5.69
N ASP A 95 -12.92 1.31 -5.25
CA ASP A 95 -12.96 0.18 -4.30
C ASP A 95 -12.95 -1.19 -4.98
N TRP A 96 -13.02 -1.23 -6.32
CA TRP A 96 -13.03 -2.49 -7.04
C TRP A 96 -11.63 -3.11 -7.11
N ARG A 97 -11.56 -4.39 -6.85
CA ARG A 97 -10.31 -5.18 -6.90
C ARG A 97 -10.42 -6.26 -7.96
N TRP A 98 -9.30 -6.55 -8.60
CA TRP A 98 -9.20 -7.65 -9.54
C TRP A 98 -9.57 -8.97 -8.84
N PRO A 99 -10.42 -9.81 -9.45
CA PRO A 99 -10.63 -11.18 -8.99
C PRO A 99 -9.32 -11.95 -8.96
N LEU A 100 -9.11 -12.72 -7.90
CA LEU A 100 -7.88 -13.52 -7.73
C LEU A 100 -7.59 -14.43 -8.91
N ALA A 101 -8.63 -14.94 -9.60
CA ALA A 101 -8.46 -15.78 -10.78
C ALA A 101 -7.79 -15.03 -11.93
N LEU A 102 -8.10 -13.73 -12.12
CA LEU A 102 -7.45 -12.89 -13.13
C LEU A 102 -6.02 -12.55 -12.73
N GLU A 103 -5.77 -12.25 -11.46
CA GLU A 103 -4.42 -11.95 -10.95
C GLU A 103 -3.49 -13.15 -11.06
N ARG A 104 -4.00 -14.38 -10.84
CA ARG A 104 -3.22 -15.63 -10.84
C ARG A 104 -3.07 -16.26 -12.20
N ALA A 105 -3.70 -15.72 -13.23
CA ALA A 105 -3.58 -16.24 -14.60
C ALA A 105 -2.19 -15.95 -15.19
N ASP A 106 -1.68 -16.86 -16.01
CA ASP A 106 -0.40 -16.71 -16.72
C ASP A 106 -0.49 -15.73 -17.88
N GLY A 107 -1.67 -15.56 -18.43
CA GLY A 107 -2.00 -14.60 -19.46
C GLY A 107 -3.44 -14.09 -19.33
N LEU A 108 -3.68 -12.93 -19.87
CA LEU A 108 -5.01 -12.32 -19.93
C LEU A 108 -5.43 -12.18 -21.40
N LEU A 109 -6.61 -12.68 -21.73
CA LEU A 109 -7.31 -12.39 -22.97
C LEU A 109 -8.37 -11.34 -22.67
N PHE A 110 -8.12 -10.09 -23.12
CA PHE A 110 -9.03 -8.98 -22.84
C PHE A 110 -9.95 -8.78 -24.04
N HIS A 111 -11.25 -8.99 -23.83
CA HIS A 111 -12.25 -8.83 -24.86
C HIS A 111 -12.70 -7.38 -24.98
N LEU A 112 -12.65 -6.87 -26.20
CA LEU A 112 -13.08 -5.53 -26.57
C LEU A 112 -14.17 -5.62 -27.64
N HIS A 113 -15.22 -4.85 -27.46
CA HIS A 113 -16.28 -4.70 -28.46
C HIS A 113 -16.22 -3.27 -29.05
N LEU A 114 -16.23 -3.16 -30.38
CA LEU A 114 -16.24 -1.85 -31.03
C LEU A 114 -17.66 -1.32 -31.21
N PRO A 115 -17.87 0.00 -30.99
CA PRO A 115 -16.90 1.03 -30.60
C PRO A 115 -16.48 0.90 -29.12
N LEU A 116 -15.22 1.26 -28.80
CA LEU A 116 -14.73 1.20 -27.43
C LEU A 116 -15.52 2.11 -26.51
N SER A 117 -15.89 1.60 -25.36
CA SER A 117 -16.46 2.40 -24.27
C SER A 117 -15.37 3.11 -23.46
N ALA A 118 -15.74 4.19 -22.76
CA ALA A 118 -14.82 4.85 -21.82
C ALA A 118 -14.33 3.89 -20.71
N ALA A 119 -15.15 2.91 -20.32
CA ALA A 119 -14.78 1.90 -19.36
C ALA A 119 -13.67 0.98 -19.89
N ASP A 120 -13.73 0.57 -21.17
CA ASP A 120 -12.69 -0.24 -21.81
C ASP A 120 -11.34 0.47 -21.79
N LEU A 121 -11.31 1.76 -22.13
CA LEU A 121 -10.09 2.57 -22.12
C LEU A 121 -9.52 2.71 -20.71
N LEU A 122 -10.35 2.93 -19.69
CA LEU A 122 -9.91 3.02 -18.30
C LEU A 122 -9.30 1.70 -17.81
N TRP A 123 -9.90 0.56 -18.18
CA TRP A 123 -9.36 -0.76 -17.85
C TRP A 123 -8.04 -1.05 -18.57
N LEU A 124 -7.93 -0.73 -19.86
CA LEU A 124 -6.69 -0.87 -20.61
C LEU A 124 -5.57 -0.02 -20.03
N GLN A 125 -5.85 1.22 -19.65
CA GLN A 125 -4.90 2.11 -18.96
C GLN A 125 -4.47 1.53 -17.60
N SER A 126 -5.42 0.97 -16.84
CA SER A 126 -5.14 0.32 -15.56
C SER A 126 -4.22 -0.91 -15.72
N LEU A 127 -4.44 -1.70 -16.76
CA LEU A 127 -3.61 -2.86 -17.09
C LEU A 127 -2.19 -2.47 -17.52
N ALA A 128 -2.05 -1.37 -18.27
CA ALA A 128 -0.74 -0.84 -18.69
C ALA A 128 0.05 -0.22 -17.53
N SER A 129 -0.66 0.33 -16.53
CA SER A 129 -0.07 1.01 -15.36
C SER A 129 0.20 0.09 -14.18
N GLY A 130 0.06 -1.23 -14.34
CA GLY A 130 0.15 -2.23 -13.27
C GLY A 130 1.32 -2.01 -12.30
N PRO A 131 1.16 -2.32 -11.01
CA PRO A 131 2.11 -1.95 -9.94
C PRO A 131 3.47 -2.66 -10.01
N SER A 132 3.63 -3.65 -10.87
CA SER A 132 4.85 -4.46 -10.95
C SER A 132 5.72 -4.04 -12.13
N GLN A 133 6.72 -3.23 -11.91
CA GLN A 133 7.74 -2.87 -12.93
C GLN A 133 8.59 -4.06 -13.41
N GLY A 134 8.47 -5.26 -12.84
CA GLY A 134 9.37 -6.38 -13.09
C GLY A 134 8.79 -7.55 -13.89
N SER A 135 7.49 -7.77 -13.91
CA SER A 135 6.88 -8.96 -14.56
C SER A 135 5.42 -8.68 -14.93
N SER A 136 5.22 -8.01 -16.07
CA SER A 136 3.88 -7.76 -16.59
C SER A 136 3.23 -9.07 -17.06
N GLN A 137 1.97 -9.28 -16.67
CA GLN A 137 1.14 -10.33 -17.21
C GLN A 137 0.96 -10.10 -18.72
N PRO A 138 1.24 -11.08 -19.59
CA PRO A 138 0.99 -10.90 -21.01
C PRO A 138 -0.51 -10.73 -21.28
N ILE A 139 -0.84 -9.65 -22.00
CA ILE A 139 -2.21 -9.30 -22.35
C ILE A 139 -2.38 -9.49 -23.85
N TRP A 140 -3.39 -10.27 -24.21
CA TRP A 140 -3.87 -10.40 -25.56
C TRP A 140 -5.21 -9.68 -25.69
N LEU A 141 -5.41 -8.95 -26.77
CA LEU A 141 -6.68 -8.27 -27.05
C LEU A 141 -7.48 -9.11 -28.05
N LEU A 142 -8.69 -9.48 -27.69
CA LEU A 142 -9.69 -10.03 -28.58
C LEU A 142 -10.68 -8.93 -28.94
N ILE A 143 -10.53 -8.36 -30.14
CA ILE A 143 -11.30 -7.22 -30.59
C ILE A 143 -12.43 -7.72 -31.48
N GLN A 144 -13.65 -7.61 -30.99
CA GLN A 144 -14.84 -7.96 -31.76
C GLN A 144 -15.24 -6.80 -32.67
N VAL A 145 -15.16 -7.07 -33.97
CA VAL A 145 -15.45 -6.09 -35.04
C VAL A 145 -16.72 -6.51 -35.75
N PRO A 146 -17.80 -5.72 -35.71
CA PRO A 146 -19.07 -6.07 -36.31
C PRO A 146 -19.06 -6.00 -37.84
N MET A 147 -18.09 -5.31 -38.43
CA MET A 147 -17.93 -5.15 -39.88
C MET A 147 -16.48 -5.38 -40.30
N PRO A 148 -16.22 -5.82 -41.54
CA PRO A 148 -14.85 -5.97 -42.04
C PRO A 148 -14.18 -4.59 -42.10
N LEU A 149 -13.17 -4.40 -41.25
CA LEU A 149 -12.29 -3.25 -41.21
C LEU A 149 -10.88 -3.70 -41.58
N GLU A 150 -10.13 -2.83 -42.23
CA GLU A 150 -8.70 -3.04 -42.49
C GLU A 150 -7.97 -3.13 -41.17
N ARG A 151 -7.22 -4.21 -40.92
CA ARG A 151 -6.50 -4.45 -39.67
C ARG A 151 -5.56 -3.30 -39.35
N SER A 152 -4.85 -2.76 -40.34
CA SER A 152 -3.89 -1.69 -40.20
C SER A 152 -4.52 -0.38 -39.73
N GLU A 153 -5.67 -0.03 -40.27
CA GLU A 153 -6.40 1.19 -39.92
C GLU A 153 -6.94 1.11 -38.49
N LEU A 154 -7.54 -0.03 -38.14
CA LEU A 154 -8.06 -0.25 -36.79
C LEU A 154 -6.94 -0.20 -35.72
N LEU A 155 -5.81 -0.88 -35.96
CA LEU A 155 -4.71 -0.88 -35.01
C LEU A 155 -4.06 0.50 -34.88
N ALA A 156 -4.00 1.29 -35.99
CA ALA A 156 -3.54 2.66 -35.95
C ALA A 156 -4.46 3.55 -35.09
N GLU A 157 -5.78 3.43 -35.24
CA GLU A 157 -6.74 4.17 -34.45
C GLU A 157 -6.67 3.77 -32.96
N LEU A 158 -6.60 2.48 -32.66
CA LEU A 158 -6.49 1.98 -31.27
C LEU A 158 -5.16 2.42 -30.62
N SER A 159 -4.05 2.46 -31.37
CA SER A 159 -2.77 2.92 -30.84
C SER A 159 -2.76 4.41 -30.52
N CYS A 160 -3.58 5.21 -31.17
CA CYS A 160 -3.81 6.61 -30.81
C CYS A 160 -4.57 6.76 -29.48
N GLN A 161 -5.48 5.82 -29.20
CA GLN A 161 -6.28 5.85 -27.97
C GLN A 161 -5.57 5.20 -26.78
N TRP A 162 -4.71 4.22 -27.06
CA TRP A 162 -3.98 3.48 -26.03
C TRP A 162 -2.55 3.16 -26.48
N SER A 163 -1.57 3.86 -25.90
CA SER A 163 -0.15 3.72 -26.23
C SER A 163 0.50 2.39 -25.82
N GLY A 164 -0.20 1.57 -25.04
CA GLY A 164 0.26 0.24 -24.60
C GLY A 164 -0.14 -0.90 -25.55
N LEU A 165 -0.72 -0.60 -26.70
CA LEU A 165 -1.14 -1.61 -27.67
C LEU A 165 0.09 -2.31 -28.28
N ASP A 166 0.12 -3.64 -28.16
CA ASP A 166 1.02 -4.51 -28.90
C ASP A 166 0.27 -5.09 -30.12
N PRO A 167 0.56 -4.65 -31.35
CA PRO A 167 -0.15 -5.10 -32.54
C PRO A 167 -0.06 -6.60 -32.78
N GLU A 168 1.01 -7.26 -32.31
CA GLU A 168 1.20 -8.71 -32.45
C GLU A 168 0.27 -9.50 -31.52
N ARG A 169 -0.22 -8.88 -30.45
CA ARG A 169 -1.13 -9.47 -29.48
C ARG A 169 -2.59 -9.03 -29.66
N ALA A 170 -2.90 -8.38 -30.76
CA ALA A 170 -4.25 -7.97 -31.11
C ALA A 170 -4.88 -8.98 -32.10
N ILE A 171 -5.97 -9.59 -31.69
CA ILE A 171 -6.75 -10.57 -32.46
C ILE A 171 -8.04 -9.89 -32.89
N LEU A 172 -8.33 -9.91 -34.19
CA LEU A 172 -9.61 -9.44 -34.73
C LEU A 172 -10.54 -10.61 -34.89
N TRP A 173 -11.78 -10.45 -34.42
CA TRP A 173 -12.82 -11.44 -34.50
C TRP A 173 -14.17 -10.80 -34.87
N ASN A 174 -14.90 -11.39 -35.78
CA ASN A 174 -16.19 -10.88 -36.24
C ASN A 174 -17.39 -11.28 -35.36
N GLY A 175 -17.14 -11.98 -34.24
CA GLY A 175 -18.18 -12.45 -33.34
C GLY A 175 -18.82 -13.80 -33.76
N ALA A 176 -18.52 -14.32 -34.94
CA ALA A 176 -19.09 -15.56 -35.39
C ALA A 176 -18.34 -16.81 -34.88
N GLU A 177 -19.08 -17.80 -34.42
CA GLU A 177 -18.53 -19.07 -33.89
C GLU A 177 -17.61 -19.78 -34.91
N GLN A 178 -17.97 -19.77 -36.19
CA GLN A 178 -17.22 -20.45 -37.24
C GLN A 178 -15.82 -19.87 -37.48
N THR A 179 -15.61 -18.59 -37.17
CA THR A 179 -14.34 -17.90 -37.39
C THR A 179 -13.46 -17.87 -36.12
N LEU A 180 -13.99 -18.34 -34.99
CA LEU A 180 -13.32 -18.24 -33.69
C LEU A 180 -11.97 -18.98 -33.66
N THR A 181 -11.94 -20.23 -34.17
CA THR A 181 -10.71 -21.04 -34.20
C THR A 181 -9.61 -20.36 -35.00
N GLN A 182 -9.96 -19.82 -36.17
CA GLN A 182 -9.01 -19.09 -37.03
C GLN A 182 -8.55 -17.78 -36.35
N ALA A 183 -9.47 -17.06 -35.71
CA ALA A 183 -9.12 -15.82 -34.98
C ALA A 183 -8.16 -16.08 -33.82
N LEU A 184 -8.36 -17.15 -33.06
CA LEU A 184 -7.54 -17.50 -31.89
C LEU A 184 -6.24 -18.24 -32.25
N GLU A 185 -5.98 -18.59 -33.51
CA GLU A 185 -4.77 -19.30 -33.93
C GLU A 185 -3.46 -18.62 -33.47
N PRO A 186 -3.27 -17.29 -33.60
CA PRO A 186 -2.05 -16.64 -33.13
C PRO A 186 -1.80 -16.82 -31.61
N LEU A 187 -2.86 -16.77 -30.80
CA LEU A 187 -2.79 -17.03 -29.37
C LEU A 187 -2.50 -18.50 -29.08
N ALA A 188 -3.15 -19.42 -29.78
CA ALA A 188 -2.90 -20.87 -29.65
C ALA A 188 -1.44 -21.22 -29.99
N LEU A 189 -0.89 -20.67 -31.05
CA LEU A 189 0.52 -20.83 -31.43
C LEU A 189 1.48 -20.23 -30.37
N TRP A 190 1.13 -19.09 -29.78
CA TRP A 190 1.91 -18.50 -28.73
C TRP A 190 1.90 -19.38 -27.46
N LEU A 191 0.74 -19.93 -27.07
CA LEU A 191 0.59 -20.84 -25.93
C LEU A 191 1.32 -22.18 -26.15
N ALA A 192 1.45 -22.63 -27.40
CA ALA A 192 2.16 -23.86 -27.73
C ALA A 192 3.70 -23.74 -27.63
N ARG A 193 4.24 -22.54 -27.63
CA ARG A 193 5.70 -22.31 -27.50
C ARG A 193 6.20 -22.89 -26.17
N PRO A 194 7.48 -23.34 -26.10
CA PRO A 194 8.09 -23.76 -24.83
C PRO A 194 7.86 -22.71 -23.75
N ASP A 195 7.58 -23.19 -22.53
CA ASP A 195 7.31 -22.32 -21.40
C ASP A 195 8.45 -21.29 -21.25
N GLN A 196 8.18 -20.06 -21.61
CA GLN A 196 9.14 -18.95 -21.57
C GLN A 196 9.26 -18.38 -20.14
N GLY A 197 9.04 -19.20 -19.12
CA GLY A 197 9.04 -18.75 -17.72
C GLY A 197 7.73 -18.06 -17.30
N LEU A 198 6.63 -18.22 -18.07
CA LEU A 198 5.34 -17.59 -17.76
C LEU A 198 4.85 -17.96 -16.36
N ARG A 199 4.87 -19.28 -16.02
CA ARG A 199 4.46 -19.74 -14.69
C ARG A 199 5.36 -19.18 -13.59
N LYS A 200 6.68 -19.12 -13.86
CA LYS A 200 7.63 -18.51 -12.92
C LYS A 200 7.38 -17.01 -12.76
N ALA A 201 7.13 -16.31 -13.86
CA ALA A 201 6.80 -14.89 -13.85
C ALA A 201 5.50 -14.62 -13.08
N THR A 202 4.47 -15.47 -13.31
CA THR A 202 3.20 -15.39 -12.55
C THR A 202 3.42 -15.66 -11.06
N ALA A 203 4.20 -16.67 -10.71
CA ALA A 203 4.54 -16.96 -9.32
C ALA A 203 5.22 -15.75 -8.65
N LEU A 204 6.27 -15.21 -9.27
CA LEU A 204 6.96 -14.03 -8.74
C LEU A 204 5.99 -12.86 -8.53
N ARG A 205 5.17 -12.53 -9.52
CA ARG A 205 4.17 -11.47 -9.44
C ARG A 205 3.17 -11.70 -8.31
N THR A 206 2.63 -12.91 -8.19
CA THR A 206 1.62 -13.22 -7.19
C THR A 206 2.18 -13.22 -5.77
N PHE A 207 3.40 -13.70 -5.55
CA PHE A 207 4.08 -13.61 -4.24
C PHE A 207 4.41 -12.15 -3.89
N GLU A 208 4.88 -11.35 -4.84
CA GLU A 208 5.15 -9.92 -4.66
C GLU A 208 3.87 -9.16 -4.26
N GLN A 209 2.76 -9.41 -4.96
CA GLN A 209 1.46 -8.81 -4.65
C GLN A 209 0.94 -9.25 -3.27
N LEU A 210 1.07 -10.54 -2.95
CA LEU A 210 0.69 -11.08 -1.63
C LEU A 210 1.47 -10.38 -0.52
N HIS A 211 2.80 -10.32 -0.67
CA HIS A 211 3.68 -9.65 0.27
C HIS A 211 3.30 -8.17 0.42
N GLY A 212 3.07 -7.46 -0.70
CA GLY A 212 2.68 -6.04 -0.68
C GLY A 212 1.37 -5.80 0.07
N ARG A 213 0.35 -6.63 -0.16
CA ARG A 213 -0.93 -6.57 0.58
C ARG A 213 -0.72 -6.79 2.09
N TRP A 214 0.02 -7.82 2.45
CA TRP A 214 0.28 -8.11 3.86
C TRP A 214 1.14 -7.05 4.54
N GLN A 215 2.09 -6.44 3.83
CA GLN A 215 2.84 -5.29 4.36
C GLN A 215 1.93 -4.09 4.62
N ALA A 216 0.97 -3.82 3.73
CA ALA A 216 -0.02 -2.76 3.96
C ALA A 216 -0.89 -3.03 5.19
N ASP A 217 -1.40 -4.27 5.34
CA ASP A 217 -2.18 -4.68 6.51
C ASP A 217 -1.34 -4.57 7.81
N LEU A 218 -0.07 -4.99 7.75
CA LEU A 218 0.86 -4.91 8.87
C LEU A 218 1.14 -3.46 9.28
N GLU A 219 1.27 -2.57 8.30
CA GLU A 219 1.45 -1.15 8.58
C GLU A 219 0.21 -0.55 9.26
N LEU A 220 -1.00 -0.92 8.83
CA LEU A 220 -2.23 -0.51 9.53
C LEU A 220 -2.25 -0.98 10.98
N LEU A 221 -1.85 -2.22 11.26
CA LEU A 221 -1.74 -2.74 12.61
C LEU A 221 -0.70 -1.97 13.45
N ARG A 222 0.48 -1.72 12.88
CA ARG A 222 1.54 -0.93 13.54
C ARG A 222 1.04 0.47 13.88
N ARG A 223 0.36 1.12 12.93
CA ARG A 223 -0.21 2.46 13.15
C ARG A 223 -1.26 2.48 14.24
N SER A 224 -2.11 1.46 14.33
CA SER A 224 -3.12 1.37 15.38
C SER A 224 -2.49 1.22 16.78
N GLN A 225 -1.47 0.36 16.91
CA GLN A 225 -0.75 0.20 18.18
C GLN A 225 0.06 1.43 18.56
N TRP A 226 0.69 2.07 17.58
CA TRP A 226 1.41 3.31 17.80
C TRP A 226 0.53 4.45 18.31
N GLN A 227 -0.73 4.54 17.86
CA GLN A 227 -1.65 5.57 18.38
C GLN A 227 -1.80 5.51 19.90
N GLY A 228 -1.93 4.31 20.47
CA GLY A 228 -1.97 4.12 21.93
C GLY A 228 -0.68 4.54 22.63
N LEU A 229 0.47 4.18 22.05
CA LEU A 229 1.79 4.59 22.55
C LEU A 229 1.96 6.11 22.51
N GLN A 230 1.61 6.73 21.41
CA GLN A 230 1.67 8.18 21.22
C GLN A 230 0.81 8.90 22.25
N GLN A 231 -0.45 8.45 22.42
CA GLN A 231 -1.37 9.05 23.37
C GLN A 231 -0.86 8.97 24.80
N ARG A 232 -0.28 7.84 25.22
CA ARG A 232 0.34 7.70 26.54
C ARG A 232 1.52 8.64 26.70
N THR A 233 2.44 8.66 25.74
CA THR A 233 3.68 9.43 25.83
C THR A 233 3.44 10.93 25.81
N GLN A 234 2.54 11.45 25.00
CA GLN A 234 2.25 12.89 24.96
C GLN A 234 1.76 13.41 26.32
N TRP A 235 0.98 12.62 27.07
CA TRP A 235 0.49 13.04 28.39
C TRP A 235 1.55 12.88 29.48
N ILE A 236 2.48 11.94 29.37
CA ILE A 236 3.65 11.86 30.26
C ILE A 236 4.53 13.12 30.07
N VAL A 237 4.78 13.52 28.81
CA VAL A 237 5.52 14.73 28.49
C VAL A 237 4.79 15.96 29.02
N ALA A 238 3.49 16.08 28.79
CA ALA A 238 2.67 17.18 29.31
C ALA A 238 2.74 17.27 30.83
N ALA A 239 2.65 16.15 31.55
CA ALA A 239 2.74 16.11 33.00
C ALA A 239 4.11 16.60 33.50
N GLY A 240 5.19 16.16 32.85
CA GLY A 240 6.53 16.61 33.18
C GLY A 240 6.71 18.11 33.01
N VAL A 241 6.27 18.66 31.87
CA VAL A 241 6.34 20.11 31.59
C VAL A 241 5.44 20.91 32.55
N PHE A 242 4.26 20.40 32.86
CA PHE A 242 3.33 21.04 33.80
C PHE A 242 3.88 21.08 35.23
N ALA A 243 4.53 20.02 35.69
CA ALA A 243 5.09 19.90 37.03
C ALA A 243 6.39 20.70 37.23
N SER A 244 7.10 21.01 36.15
CA SER A 244 8.40 21.70 36.22
C SER A 244 8.37 23.01 35.45
N PRO A 245 8.32 24.16 36.16
CA PRO A 245 8.30 25.49 35.54
C PRO A 245 9.65 25.96 34.97
N LEU A 246 10.70 25.14 35.02
CA LEU A 246 12.04 25.50 34.56
C LEU A 246 12.30 25.00 33.12
N PRO A 247 12.69 25.88 32.16
CA PRO A 247 12.87 25.53 30.76
C PRO A 247 13.87 24.40 30.49
N SER A 248 14.91 24.27 31.28
CA SER A 248 15.95 23.24 31.11
C SER A 248 15.50 21.84 31.48
N VAL A 249 14.55 21.71 32.42
CA VAL A 249 14.00 20.41 32.83
C VAL A 249 12.99 19.91 31.81
N ASP A 250 12.26 20.81 31.17
CA ASP A 250 11.30 20.49 30.10
C ASP A 250 11.97 19.73 28.94
N LEU A 251 13.15 20.15 28.54
CA LEU A 251 13.92 19.48 27.48
C LEU A 251 14.41 18.09 27.88
N VAL A 252 14.79 17.90 29.15
CA VAL A 252 15.26 16.60 29.68
C VAL A 252 14.10 15.61 29.77
N VAL A 253 12.94 16.04 30.29
CA VAL A 253 11.75 15.22 30.39
C VAL A 253 11.27 14.83 28.98
N LEU A 254 11.24 15.77 28.05
CA LEU A 254 10.90 15.53 26.65
C LEU A 254 11.86 14.53 26.00
N ALA A 255 13.17 14.67 26.26
CA ALA A 255 14.19 13.78 25.71
C ALA A 255 14.05 12.33 26.23
N ILE A 256 13.82 12.19 27.57
CA ILE A 256 13.66 10.88 28.21
C ILE A 256 12.38 10.19 27.74
N ALA A 257 11.25 10.87 27.80
CA ALA A 257 9.96 10.32 27.38
C ALA A 257 9.97 9.95 25.89
N ASN A 258 10.53 10.82 25.04
CA ASN A 258 10.70 10.50 23.62
C ASN A 258 11.68 9.34 23.40
N GLY A 259 12.69 9.15 24.23
CA GLY A 259 13.61 8.02 24.15
C GLY A 259 12.92 6.66 24.36
N LEU A 260 12.02 6.57 25.35
CA LEU A 260 11.22 5.37 25.57
C LEU A 260 10.24 5.12 24.42
N MET A 261 9.54 6.16 23.98
CA MET A 261 8.65 6.09 22.82
C MET A 261 9.40 5.60 21.57
N LEU A 262 10.59 6.14 21.31
CA LEU A 262 11.39 5.76 20.14
C LEU A 262 11.80 4.28 20.17
N GLN A 263 12.14 3.73 21.36
CA GLN A 263 12.45 2.30 21.48
C GLN A 263 11.21 1.42 21.23
N GLU A 264 10.06 1.77 21.81
CA GLU A 264 8.81 1.04 21.59
C GLU A 264 8.39 1.15 20.12
N MET A 265 8.55 2.31 19.49
CA MET A 265 8.32 2.49 18.05
C MET A 265 9.26 1.62 17.22
N ALA A 266 10.56 1.58 17.52
CA ALA A 266 11.52 0.76 16.82
C ALA A 266 11.15 -0.75 16.89
N GLN A 267 10.62 -1.20 18.04
CA GLN A 267 10.10 -2.57 18.20
C GLN A 267 8.86 -2.82 17.33
N LEU A 268 7.93 -1.86 17.24
CA LEU A 268 6.74 -1.98 16.38
C LEU A 268 7.11 -2.13 14.89
N TRP A 269 8.11 -1.39 14.41
CA TRP A 269 8.57 -1.45 13.01
C TRP A 269 9.70 -2.47 12.77
N ASP A 270 10.07 -3.27 13.82
CA ASP A 270 11.19 -4.23 13.74
C ASP A 270 12.49 -3.56 13.23
N CYS A 271 12.74 -2.36 13.72
CA CYS A 271 13.86 -1.55 13.30
C CYS A 271 15.08 -1.80 14.20
N PRO A 272 16.22 -2.24 13.65
CA PRO A 272 17.40 -2.65 14.43
C PRO A 272 18.27 -1.47 14.89
N TRP A 273 17.77 -0.23 14.84
CA TRP A 273 18.55 0.94 15.19
C TRP A 273 18.77 1.03 16.68
N SER A 274 19.97 1.44 17.06
CA SER A 274 20.29 1.75 18.46
C SER A 274 19.50 2.96 18.97
N LEU A 275 19.33 3.05 20.28
CA LEU A 275 18.67 4.23 20.89
C LEU A 275 19.35 5.55 20.51
N GLU A 276 20.67 5.56 20.35
CA GLU A 276 21.44 6.72 19.93
C GLU A 276 21.07 7.12 18.48
N GLN A 277 20.99 6.16 17.59
CA GLN A 277 20.56 6.38 16.20
C GLN A 277 19.12 6.88 16.10
N LEU A 278 18.20 6.30 16.89
CA LEU A 278 16.81 6.75 16.97
C LEU A 278 16.71 8.19 17.48
N ARG A 279 17.48 8.52 18.53
CA ARG A 279 17.54 9.90 19.07
C ARG A 279 18.12 10.88 18.06
N ALA A 280 19.17 10.50 17.33
CA ALA A 280 19.73 11.35 16.30
C ALA A 280 18.69 11.67 15.20
N ALA A 281 17.97 10.66 14.71
CA ALA A 281 16.89 10.85 13.74
C ALA A 281 15.75 11.76 14.29
N ALA A 282 15.27 11.47 15.50
CA ALA A 282 14.23 12.27 16.15
C ALA A 282 14.66 13.72 16.41
N THR A 283 15.96 13.95 16.71
CA THR A 283 16.52 15.29 16.89
C THR A 283 16.44 16.12 15.61
N GLU A 284 16.73 15.53 14.45
CA GLU A 284 16.59 16.24 13.17
C GLU A 284 15.12 16.62 12.88
N LEU A 285 14.17 15.72 13.19
CA LEU A 285 12.74 16.01 13.08
C LEU A 285 12.29 17.10 14.07
N ALA A 286 12.75 17.04 15.32
CA ALA A 286 12.43 18.06 16.34
C ALA A 286 12.98 19.44 15.95
N ARG A 287 14.20 19.52 15.41
CA ARG A 287 14.76 20.78 14.87
C ARG A 287 13.92 21.34 13.73
N ALA A 288 13.46 20.49 12.84
CA ALA A 288 12.56 20.90 11.75
C ALA A 288 11.23 21.43 12.30
N ALA A 289 10.65 20.78 13.32
CA ALA A 289 9.42 21.22 13.95
C ALA A 289 9.56 22.61 14.61
N LEU A 290 10.69 22.86 15.28
CA LEU A 290 11.00 24.17 15.84
C LEU A 290 11.20 25.22 14.75
N ALA A 291 11.93 24.90 13.69
CA ALA A 291 12.16 25.79 12.55
C ALA A 291 10.86 26.16 11.80
N LEU A 292 9.86 25.28 11.81
CA LEU A 292 8.52 25.54 11.26
C LEU A 292 7.63 26.36 12.22
N GLY A 293 8.11 26.74 13.40
CA GLY A 293 7.34 27.53 14.37
C GLY A 293 6.16 26.79 14.99
N LEU A 294 6.21 25.45 15.07
CA LEU A 294 5.06 24.66 15.55
C LEU A 294 4.76 24.89 17.04
N VAL A 295 5.75 25.26 17.83
CA VAL A 295 5.56 25.60 19.24
C VAL A 295 4.75 26.89 19.37
N GLU A 296 5.14 27.93 18.64
CA GLU A 296 4.47 29.22 18.62
C GLU A 296 3.06 29.11 18.08
N TRP A 297 2.90 28.35 16.97
CA TRP A 297 1.59 28.09 16.38
C TRP A 297 0.65 27.38 17.36
N SER A 298 1.11 26.32 18.02
CA SER A 298 0.29 25.56 18.96
C SER A 298 -0.09 26.40 20.19
N ALA A 299 0.83 27.20 20.72
CA ALA A 299 0.56 28.11 21.81
C ALA A 299 -0.47 29.19 21.44
N GLN A 300 -0.35 29.79 20.25
CA GLN A 300 -1.33 30.77 19.73
C GLN A 300 -2.71 30.14 19.51
N ALA A 301 -2.77 28.93 18.95
CA ALA A 301 -4.02 28.19 18.73
C ALA A 301 -4.71 27.86 20.06
N LEU A 302 -3.97 27.43 21.09
CA LEU A 302 -4.48 27.19 22.43
C LEU A 302 -5.00 28.49 23.07
N MET A 303 -4.25 29.60 22.94
CA MET A 303 -4.69 30.91 23.44
C MET A 303 -5.95 31.43 22.73
N ALA A 304 -6.13 31.12 21.43
CA ALA A 304 -7.36 31.46 20.71
C ALA A 304 -8.57 30.68 21.26
N VAL A 305 -8.41 29.39 21.57
CA VAL A 305 -9.44 28.59 22.26
C VAL A 305 -9.83 29.20 23.59
N LEU A 306 -8.84 29.67 24.36
CA LEU A 306 -9.05 30.35 25.65
C LEU A 306 -9.93 31.60 25.50
N LYS A 307 -9.63 32.44 24.52
CA LYS A 307 -10.37 33.68 24.24
C LYS A 307 -11.80 33.44 23.80
N LEU A 308 -12.02 32.42 22.97
CA LEU A 308 -13.34 32.11 22.40
C LEU A 308 -14.28 31.45 23.41
N HIS A 309 -13.78 30.63 24.32
CA HIS A 309 -14.63 29.80 25.17
C HIS A 309 -14.57 30.19 26.66
N GLY A 310 -13.92 31.29 27.01
CA GLY A 310 -13.78 31.74 28.42
C GLY A 310 -13.15 30.67 29.31
N ALA A 311 -12.21 29.91 28.78
CA ALA A 311 -11.69 28.70 29.39
C ALA A 311 -10.77 29.03 30.59
N THR A 312 -11.37 29.09 31.80
CA THR A 312 -10.68 29.38 33.06
C THR A 312 -9.71 28.27 33.52
N TRP A 313 -9.74 27.11 32.84
CA TRP A 313 -8.90 25.95 33.15
C TRP A 313 -7.48 26.04 32.58
N LEU A 314 -7.23 26.96 31.63
CA LEU A 314 -5.91 27.17 31.02
C LEU A 314 -5.11 28.19 31.86
N VAL A 315 -4.27 27.73 32.74
CA VAL A 315 -3.21 28.50 33.39
C VAL A 315 -1.93 28.49 32.54
N ALA A 316 -1.00 29.43 32.79
CA ALA A 316 0.20 29.61 31.95
C ALA A 316 1.00 28.29 31.73
N GLY A 317 1.16 27.45 32.75
CA GLY A 317 1.82 26.15 32.64
C GLY A 317 1.08 25.14 31.76
N ALA A 318 -0.25 25.22 31.65
CA ALA A 318 -1.06 24.34 30.82
C ALA A 318 -0.82 24.56 29.33
N VAL A 319 -0.62 25.83 28.89
CA VAL A 319 -0.34 26.12 27.47
C VAL A 319 0.99 25.50 27.06
N GLN A 320 2.02 25.60 27.89
CA GLN A 320 3.34 25.00 27.62
C GLN A 320 3.27 23.47 27.60
N ALA A 321 2.57 22.86 28.57
CA ALA A 321 2.37 21.42 28.63
C ALA A 321 1.65 20.87 27.40
N LEU A 322 0.58 21.52 26.99
CA LEU A 322 -0.19 21.12 25.78
C LEU A 322 0.61 21.37 24.49
N SER A 323 1.39 22.45 24.40
CA SER A 323 2.28 22.67 23.25
C SER A 323 3.36 21.59 23.16
N ALA A 324 3.95 21.17 24.29
CA ALA A 324 4.91 20.07 24.34
C ALA A 324 4.25 18.72 23.92
N ALA A 325 3.02 18.46 24.39
CA ALA A 325 2.26 17.27 23.97
C ALA A 325 1.98 17.29 22.45
N TYR A 326 1.56 18.42 21.91
CA TYR A 326 1.34 18.57 20.46
C TYR A 326 2.62 18.34 19.65
N LEU A 327 3.75 18.92 20.09
CA LEU A 327 5.04 18.71 19.45
C LEU A 327 5.45 17.25 19.48
N THR A 328 5.21 16.55 20.60
CA THR A 328 5.46 15.11 20.73
C THR A 328 4.62 14.30 19.74
N ARG A 329 3.36 14.69 19.50
CA ARG A 329 2.51 14.05 18.48
C ARG A 329 3.10 14.22 17.08
N VAL A 330 3.44 15.44 16.69
CA VAL A 330 3.95 15.74 15.35
C VAL A 330 5.29 15.05 15.11
N VAL A 331 6.24 15.15 16.03
CA VAL A 331 7.56 14.50 15.90
C VAL A 331 7.42 12.98 15.92
N GLY A 332 6.57 12.43 16.78
CA GLY A 332 6.29 11.00 16.85
C GLY A 332 5.69 10.47 15.54
N ARG A 333 4.75 11.20 14.93
CA ARG A 333 4.16 10.84 13.65
C ARG A 333 5.20 10.87 12.51
N ALA A 334 5.98 11.93 12.42
CA ALA A 334 7.06 12.02 11.44
C ALA A 334 8.10 10.91 11.62
N MET A 335 8.41 10.54 12.88
CA MET A 335 9.30 9.43 13.16
C MET A 335 8.70 8.06 12.75
N ALA A 336 7.40 7.87 12.93
CA ALA A 336 6.71 6.67 12.45
C ALA A 336 6.85 6.51 10.91
N ASP A 337 6.76 7.62 10.17
CA ASP A 337 6.96 7.61 8.71
C ASP A 337 8.41 7.27 8.34
N VAL A 338 9.39 7.81 9.08
CA VAL A 338 10.81 7.45 8.91
C VAL A 338 11.04 5.96 9.16
N LEU A 339 10.47 5.38 10.23
CA LEU A 339 10.63 3.97 10.56
C LEU A 339 9.94 3.06 9.55
N ALA A 340 8.76 3.44 9.07
CA ALA A 340 8.04 2.71 8.04
C ALA A 340 8.85 2.63 6.72
N GLU A 341 9.47 3.74 6.29
CA GLU A 341 10.34 3.78 5.12
C GLU A 341 11.68 3.04 5.31
N SER A 342 12.12 2.91 6.56
CA SER A 342 13.43 2.33 6.92
C SER A 342 13.34 0.86 7.36
N CYS A 343 12.19 0.22 7.18
CA CYS A 343 11.98 -1.17 7.55
C CYS A 343 13.04 -2.07 6.92
N GLY A 344 13.77 -2.85 7.73
CA GLY A 344 14.84 -3.74 7.26
C GLY A 344 16.19 -3.06 6.95
N VAL A 345 16.33 -1.76 7.18
CA VAL A 345 17.59 -1.03 7.02
C VAL A 345 18.34 -1.02 8.36
N SER A 346 19.57 -1.56 8.36
CA SER A 346 20.37 -1.73 9.58
C SER A 346 20.94 -0.43 10.15
N GLN A 347 21.07 0.62 9.35
CA GLN A 347 21.61 1.92 9.77
C GLN A 347 20.81 3.08 9.16
N PRO A 348 20.49 4.13 9.95
CA PRO A 348 19.80 5.31 9.43
C PRO A 348 20.71 6.11 8.48
N ASP A 349 20.14 6.56 7.37
CA ASP A 349 20.73 7.63 6.56
C ASP A 349 20.30 8.99 7.14
N LEU A 350 21.07 9.48 8.11
CA LEU A 350 20.77 10.75 8.81
C LEU A 350 20.74 11.95 7.86
N GLU A 351 21.56 11.97 6.81
CA GLU A 351 21.58 13.04 5.82
C GLU A 351 20.30 13.04 4.97
N ARG A 352 19.79 11.87 4.62
CA ARG A 352 18.49 11.73 3.93
C ARG A 352 17.37 12.19 4.84
N ILE A 353 17.36 11.75 6.12
CA ILE A 353 16.35 12.15 7.11
C ILE A 353 16.37 13.67 7.26
N ARG A 354 17.53 14.28 7.46
CA ARG A 354 17.70 15.72 7.61
C ARG A 354 17.16 16.51 6.43
N ARG A 355 17.46 16.08 5.19
CA ARG A 355 16.96 16.74 3.97
C ARG A 355 15.45 16.68 3.84
N ARG A 356 14.81 15.62 4.35
CA ARG A 356 13.37 15.41 4.27
C ARG A 356 12.62 15.83 5.54
N ALA A 357 13.33 16.14 6.63
CA ALA A 357 12.74 16.41 7.93
C ALA A 357 11.66 17.51 7.88
N THR A 358 11.91 18.61 7.16
CA THR A 358 10.95 19.71 7.02
C THR A 358 9.64 19.26 6.34
N LEU A 359 9.73 18.45 5.28
CA LEU A 359 8.56 17.91 4.58
C LEU A 359 7.79 16.95 5.47
N LEU A 360 8.47 15.96 6.05
CA LEU A 360 7.84 14.94 6.92
C LEU A 360 7.12 15.59 8.12
N VAL A 361 7.76 16.57 8.74
CA VAL A 361 7.18 17.28 9.88
C VAL A 361 6.01 18.17 9.44
N ALA A 362 6.09 18.82 8.28
CA ALA A 362 4.98 19.62 7.76
C ALA A 362 3.74 18.74 7.46
N GLU A 363 3.93 17.59 6.81
CA GLU A 363 2.86 16.61 6.52
C GLU A 363 2.25 16.06 7.82
N ALA A 364 3.09 15.71 8.80
CA ALA A 364 2.64 15.29 10.12
C ALA A 364 1.83 16.39 10.82
N ALA A 365 2.31 17.64 10.80
CA ALA A 365 1.63 18.77 11.42
C ALA A 365 0.27 19.07 10.76
N GLU A 366 0.19 19.03 9.44
CA GLU A 366 -1.09 19.22 8.74
C GLU A 366 -2.10 18.12 9.11
N SER A 367 -1.66 16.87 9.18
CA SER A 367 -2.50 15.76 9.60
C SER A 367 -2.99 15.91 11.04
N GLU A 368 -2.12 16.34 11.97
CA GLU A 368 -2.49 16.58 13.38
C GLU A 368 -3.39 17.82 13.56
N LYS A 369 -3.27 18.84 12.69
CA LYS A 369 -4.19 19.99 12.68
C LYS A 369 -5.63 19.60 12.33
N LEU A 370 -5.84 18.59 11.50
CA LEU A 370 -7.18 18.08 11.19
C LEU A 370 -7.90 17.53 12.42
N ASP A 371 -7.16 16.97 13.39
CA ASP A 371 -7.68 16.48 14.67
C ASP A 371 -7.50 17.47 15.83
N TRP A 372 -7.28 18.76 15.54
CA TRP A 372 -7.02 19.78 16.59
C TRP A 372 -8.10 19.85 17.65
N SER A 373 -9.38 19.76 17.27
CA SER A 373 -10.50 19.78 18.20
C SER A 373 -10.49 18.57 19.14
N GLY A 374 -10.18 17.39 18.61
CA GLY A 374 -9.99 16.16 19.39
C GLY A 374 -8.84 16.29 20.39
N PHE A 375 -7.70 16.82 19.94
CA PHE A 375 -6.55 17.07 20.80
C PHE A 375 -6.87 18.05 21.96
N VAL A 376 -7.53 19.17 21.67
CA VAL A 376 -7.92 20.17 22.70
C VAL A 376 -8.90 19.55 23.72
N ASN A 377 -9.85 18.74 23.27
CA ASN A 377 -10.77 18.05 24.17
C ASN A 377 -10.05 17.04 25.08
N GLN A 378 -9.12 16.26 24.55
CA GLN A 378 -8.27 15.36 25.34
C GLN A 378 -7.42 16.14 26.35
N GLY A 379 -6.83 17.26 25.94
CA GLY A 379 -6.06 18.15 26.84
C GLY A 379 -6.90 18.70 27.97
N ARG A 380 -8.14 19.10 27.70
CA ARG A 380 -9.09 19.56 28.72
C ARG A 380 -9.41 18.45 29.74
N GLN A 381 -9.70 17.26 29.28
CA GLN A 381 -10.00 16.12 30.14
C GLN A 381 -8.79 15.78 31.02
N TRP A 382 -7.59 15.76 30.43
CA TRP A 382 -6.34 15.50 31.15
C TRP A 382 -6.08 16.55 32.26
N LEU A 383 -6.24 17.85 31.97
CA LEU A 383 -6.07 18.90 32.95
C LEU A 383 -7.10 18.83 34.08
N GLN A 384 -8.35 18.46 33.78
CA GLN A 384 -9.38 18.25 34.79
C GLN A 384 -9.02 17.09 35.74
N GLN A 385 -8.40 16.02 35.25
CA GLN A 385 -7.90 14.93 36.07
C GLN A 385 -6.73 15.35 36.99
N GLN A 386 -5.85 16.23 36.48
CA GLN A 386 -4.76 16.77 37.33
C GLN A 386 -5.24 17.77 38.41
N ALA A 387 -6.35 18.43 38.18
CA ALA A 387 -6.95 19.40 39.11
C ALA A 387 -7.90 18.77 40.14
N ALA A 388 -8.28 17.50 39.97
CA ALA A 388 -9.12 16.79 40.94
C ALA A 388 -8.28 16.52 42.22
N PRO A 389 -8.72 16.95 43.40
CA PRO A 389 -8.02 16.62 44.65
C PRO A 389 -8.06 15.10 44.85
N ALA A 390 -6.90 14.51 45.25
CA ALA A 390 -6.76 13.12 45.62
C ALA A 390 -7.57 12.79 46.87
#